data_70428016cd0f5af53aaabaa28e75edaa
#
_entry.id   70428016cd0f5af53aaabaa28e75edaa
#
_cell.length_a   1.000
_cell.length_b   1.000
_cell.length_c   1.000
_cell.angle_alpha   90.00
_cell.angle_beta   90.00
_cell.angle_gamma   90.00
#
_symmetry.space_group_name_H-M   'P 1'
#
loop_
_entity.id
_entity.type
_entity.pdbx_description
1 polymer ?
#
loop_
_entity_poly.entity_id
_entity_poly.type
_entity_poly.pdbx_seq_one_letter_code
_entity_poly.pdbx_strand_id
1 'polypeptide(L)'
;MNANEQPGNHTPDFRQPQAQGPNEEQTVILPSGQYGGYTASDFPAPSGVPPLTPNQAPNPAPTTVLQRPKRRTGALIAGAAIAAVLGAGAGVGSYVFLADGQTASPLNVTSAAPPSPTLNGTVTAAAAKIEPSLVTIAVQSNGSGAIGSGMVLDKDGHILTNNHVVAGAGDQGTIAVTFHNGTTATAKVVGTSESNDLAVIKVDGVSDLNPITFAKSSELQVGQTVVAAGAPLGLSESVTSGIVSNTARPVRSGDNNDAVYLALQTDAAINPGNSGGPLVDLNGAVVGINSSIASTSSGPDGGQPGNIGIGFAIPSDVAARVANDLITTGKSSNAQLGVQLSGSDSELPTSTGVALGQVVSGGPADKAGLRAGDTVTKINSFDTTTTDGLIAATRFYAPGSTVKVTFVRDGGAPQTLDVTLGTA
;
A
#
# COMPACT_ATOMS: atom_id res chain seq x y z
N MET A 1 17.24 -53.63 -59.45
CA MET A 1 15.92 -54.11 -59.08
C MET A 1 15.40 -53.09 -58.08
N ASN A 2 14.59 -52.17 -58.54
CA ASN A 2 13.26 -51.75 -58.15
C ASN A 2 13.11 -51.44 -56.65
N ALA A 3 12.51 -50.38 -56.25
CA ALA A 3 11.58 -49.40 -56.81
C ALA A 3 11.54 -48.10 -55.93
N ASN A 4 11.21 -47.02 -56.60
CA ASN A 4 10.72 -45.76 -56.13
C ASN A 4 9.54 -45.90 -55.13
N GLU A 5 9.54 -45.10 -54.04
CA GLU A 5 8.30 -44.57 -53.47
C GLU A 5 8.56 -43.14 -52.97
N GLN A 6 7.82 -42.23 -53.61
CA GLN A 6 7.74 -40.78 -53.16
C GLN A 6 6.82 -40.64 -51.98
N PRO A 7 7.08 -39.69 -51.05
CA PRO A 7 6.11 -39.32 -50.04
C PRO A 7 5.16 -38.25 -50.58
N GLY A 8 3.86 -38.52 -50.37
CA GLY A 8 2.73 -37.66 -50.73
C GLY A 8 2.67 -36.35 -49.97
N ASN A 9 2.35 -35.35 -50.74
CA ASN A 9 2.12 -33.96 -50.35
C ASN A 9 0.75 -33.84 -49.70
N HIS A 10 0.69 -33.59 -48.37
CA HIS A 10 -0.54 -33.20 -47.68
C HIS A 10 -0.52 -31.69 -47.39
N THR A 11 -1.27 -30.94 -48.20
CA THR A 11 -1.67 -29.55 -47.91
C THR A 11 -2.79 -29.54 -46.89
N PRO A 12 -2.72 -28.72 -45.80
CA PRO A 12 -3.87 -28.52 -44.91
C PRO A 12 -4.84 -27.51 -45.53
N ASP A 13 -6.10 -27.93 -45.58
CA ASP A 13 -7.27 -27.15 -46.02
C ASP A 13 -7.69 -26.16 -44.93
N PHE A 14 -7.45 -24.87 -45.13
CA PHE A 14 -7.92 -23.79 -44.30
C PHE A 14 -9.39 -23.45 -44.65
N ARG A 15 -10.38 -24.05 -43.97
CA ARG A 15 -11.76 -23.57 -44.00
C ARG A 15 -11.94 -22.50 -42.91
N GLN A 16 -12.31 -21.32 -43.35
CA GLN A 16 -12.78 -20.23 -42.48
C GLN A 16 -14.07 -20.64 -41.73
N PRO A 17 -14.24 -20.29 -40.42
CA PRO A 17 -15.50 -20.47 -39.72
C PRO A 17 -16.49 -19.40 -40.20
N GLN A 18 -17.67 -19.84 -40.61
CA GLN A 18 -18.83 -18.99 -40.88
C GLN A 18 -19.38 -18.42 -39.56
N ALA A 19 -19.76 -17.15 -39.58
CA ALA A 19 -20.44 -16.45 -38.50
C ALA A 19 -21.79 -17.12 -38.22
N GLN A 20 -22.00 -17.59 -36.98
CA GLN A 20 -23.30 -17.99 -36.47
C GLN A 20 -23.95 -16.78 -35.75
N GLY A 21 -25.23 -16.55 -36.06
CA GLY A 21 -26.09 -15.53 -35.50
C GLY A 21 -26.42 -15.76 -34.00
N PRO A 22 -27.16 -14.83 -33.37
CA PRO A 22 -27.31 -14.79 -31.90
C PRO A 22 -28.12 -16.00 -31.40
N ASN A 23 -27.54 -16.74 -30.45
CA ASN A 23 -28.21 -17.83 -29.75
C ASN A 23 -29.08 -17.28 -28.62
N GLU A 24 -30.26 -17.88 -28.57
CA GLU A 24 -31.32 -17.72 -27.57
C GLU A 24 -30.77 -17.94 -26.14
N GLU A 25 -31.30 -17.14 -25.22
CA GLU A 25 -31.14 -17.29 -23.76
C GLU A 25 -31.63 -18.66 -23.30
N GLN A 26 -30.71 -19.53 -22.89
CA GLN A 26 -31.07 -20.70 -22.09
C GLN A 26 -31.19 -20.31 -20.62
N THR A 27 -32.44 -20.18 -20.17
CA THR A 27 -32.80 -20.06 -18.77
C THR A 27 -32.46 -21.38 -18.06
N VAL A 28 -31.42 -21.39 -17.26
CA VAL A 28 -31.14 -22.52 -16.35
C VAL A 28 -32.03 -22.40 -15.12
N ILE A 29 -33.02 -23.26 -15.03
CA ILE A 29 -33.88 -23.42 -13.83
C ILE A 29 -33.07 -24.22 -12.80
N LEU A 30 -32.66 -23.58 -11.71
CA LEU A 30 -32.10 -24.25 -10.55
C LEU A 30 -33.26 -24.77 -9.66
N PRO A 31 -33.16 -25.96 -9.07
CA PRO A 31 -34.19 -26.48 -8.19
C PRO A 31 -34.28 -25.69 -6.89
N SER A 32 -35.48 -25.26 -6.54
CA SER A 32 -35.83 -24.56 -5.30
C SER A 32 -35.59 -25.44 -4.08
N GLY A 33 -34.48 -25.19 -3.35
CA GLY A 33 -34.31 -25.66 -1.99
C GLY A 33 -35.18 -24.81 -1.04
N GLN A 34 -36.01 -25.46 -0.24
CA GLN A 34 -36.85 -24.82 0.79
C GLN A 34 -35.92 -24.20 1.86
N TYR A 35 -35.80 -22.88 1.87
CA TYR A 35 -35.38 -22.13 3.06
C TYR A 35 -36.68 -21.58 3.71
N GLY A 36 -36.95 -22.01 4.94
CA GLY A 36 -38.01 -21.48 5.76
C GLY A 36 -37.82 -19.97 5.96
N GLY A 37 -38.78 -19.19 5.43
CA GLY A 37 -38.76 -17.74 5.61
C GLY A 37 -39.13 -17.39 7.05
N TYR A 38 -38.25 -16.66 7.73
CA TYR A 38 -38.58 -15.93 8.93
C TYR A 38 -39.39 -14.70 8.53
N THR A 39 -40.58 -14.56 9.09
CA THR A 39 -41.41 -13.37 8.89
C THR A 39 -41.03 -12.30 9.89
N ALA A 40 -41.26 -11.01 9.56
CA ALA A 40 -40.89 -9.85 10.39
C ALA A 40 -41.58 -9.82 11.79
N SER A 41 -42.36 -10.82 12.13
CA SER A 41 -43.05 -10.98 13.42
C SER A 41 -42.24 -11.73 14.48
N ASP A 42 -41.06 -12.29 14.15
CA ASP A 42 -40.31 -13.16 15.07
C ASP A 42 -39.33 -12.42 15.96
N PHE A 43 -39.25 -11.08 15.89
CA PHE A 43 -38.39 -10.27 16.76
C PHE A 43 -39.25 -9.46 17.74
N PRO A 44 -38.98 -9.51 19.06
CA PRO A 44 -39.66 -8.65 20.00
C PRO A 44 -39.26 -7.19 19.76
N ALA A 45 -40.25 -6.30 19.69
CA ALA A 45 -40.03 -4.87 19.52
C ALA A 45 -39.26 -4.27 20.72
N PRO A 46 -38.27 -3.41 20.52
CA PRO A 46 -37.64 -2.70 21.61
C PRO A 46 -38.61 -1.67 22.18
N SER A 47 -38.94 -1.80 23.46
CA SER A 47 -39.75 -0.86 24.21
C SER A 47 -39.00 0.44 24.42
N GLY A 48 -39.54 1.59 23.95
CA GLY A 48 -39.15 2.89 24.49
C GLY A 48 -38.59 3.93 23.52
N VAL A 49 -39.18 4.10 22.31
CA VAL A 49 -38.96 5.33 21.55
C VAL A 49 -40.32 6.01 21.33
N PRO A 50 -40.51 7.29 21.75
CA PRO A 50 -41.74 8.02 21.47
C PRO A 50 -41.87 8.29 19.96
N PRO A 51 -43.12 8.35 19.42
CA PRO A 51 -43.37 8.57 18.01
C PRO A 51 -42.91 9.95 17.58
N LEU A 52 -42.08 10.01 16.52
CA LEU A 52 -41.71 11.25 15.85
C LEU A 52 -42.93 11.83 15.15
N THR A 53 -43.33 13.04 15.52
CA THR A 53 -44.33 13.83 14.81
C THR A 53 -43.77 14.21 13.40
N PRO A 54 -44.64 14.31 12.37
CA PRO A 54 -44.19 14.70 11.03
C PRO A 54 -43.60 16.10 11.04
N ASN A 55 -42.38 16.20 10.59
CA ASN A 55 -41.57 17.39 10.53
C ASN A 55 -42.23 18.46 9.64
N GLN A 56 -42.53 19.60 10.23
CA GLN A 56 -42.81 20.81 9.46
C GLN A 56 -41.55 21.28 8.76
N ALA A 57 -41.63 21.47 7.47
CA ALA A 57 -40.53 22.05 6.67
C ALA A 57 -40.10 23.41 7.29
N PRO A 58 -38.80 23.70 7.40
CA PRO A 58 -38.37 25.00 7.90
C PRO A 58 -38.78 26.09 6.90
N ASN A 59 -39.45 27.12 7.42
CA ASN A 59 -39.78 28.32 6.68
C ASN A 59 -38.49 28.95 6.09
N PRO A 60 -38.49 29.37 4.81
CA PRO A 60 -37.35 30.09 4.25
C PRO A 60 -37.17 31.43 4.97
N ALA A 61 -35.95 31.70 5.38
CA ALA A 61 -35.54 32.97 5.98
C ALA A 61 -35.90 34.14 5.04
N PRO A 62 -36.32 35.31 5.57
CA PRO A 62 -36.67 36.46 4.74
C PRO A 62 -35.45 36.95 3.95
N THR A 63 -35.59 36.92 2.63
CA THR A 63 -34.60 37.49 1.71
C THR A 63 -34.65 39.00 1.84
N THR A 64 -33.67 39.60 2.47
CA THR A 64 -33.51 41.06 2.52
C THR A 64 -33.07 41.54 1.12
N VAL A 65 -34.02 42.08 0.38
CA VAL A 65 -33.76 42.75 -0.90
C VAL A 65 -33.04 44.06 -0.58
N LEU A 66 -31.75 44.13 -0.82
CA LEU A 66 -30.99 45.36 -0.81
C LEU A 66 -31.41 46.21 -2.01
N GLN A 67 -32.20 47.29 -1.78
CA GLN A 67 -32.54 48.28 -2.77
C GLN A 67 -31.28 49.02 -3.24
N ARG A 68 -31.04 49.01 -4.55
CA ARG A 68 -30.00 49.80 -5.22
C ARG A 68 -30.27 51.28 -5.05
N PRO A 69 -29.30 52.10 -4.63
CA PRO A 69 -29.44 53.56 -4.68
C PRO A 69 -29.42 54.06 -6.12
N LYS A 70 -30.42 54.91 -6.44
CA LYS A 70 -30.53 55.61 -7.74
C LYS A 70 -29.32 56.55 -7.95
N ARG A 71 -28.65 56.36 -9.08
CA ARG A 71 -27.60 57.28 -9.57
C ARG A 71 -28.18 58.69 -9.84
N ARG A 72 -27.58 59.68 -9.22
CA ARG A 72 -27.67 61.09 -9.68
C ARG A 72 -26.43 61.38 -10.52
N THR A 73 -26.70 61.68 -11.80
CA THR A 73 -25.73 62.21 -12.73
C THR A 73 -25.48 63.70 -12.37
N GLY A 74 -24.23 64.03 -12.14
CA GLY A 74 -23.79 65.41 -12.00
C GLY A 74 -22.35 65.51 -12.48
N ALA A 75 -22.22 66.14 -13.67
CA ALA A 75 -20.93 66.42 -14.28
C ALA A 75 -20.18 67.49 -13.49
N LEU A 76 -18.86 67.38 -13.45
CA LEU A 76 -17.98 68.58 -13.52
C LEU A 76 -16.59 68.15 -14.02
N ILE A 77 -16.24 68.84 -15.10
CA ILE A 77 -14.95 68.86 -15.79
C ILE A 77 -14.02 69.78 -14.99
N ALA A 78 -12.76 69.47 -15.01
CA ALA A 78 -11.62 70.39 -15.10
C ALA A 78 -10.50 70.11 -14.07
N GLY A 79 -9.30 70.04 -14.60
CA GLY A 79 -8.08 70.23 -13.85
C GLY A 79 -6.93 69.37 -14.35
N ALA A 80 -6.37 69.85 -15.50
CA ALA A 80 -5.12 69.29 -16.03
C ALA A 80 -3.90 69.74 -15.23
N ALA A 81 -2.82 69.00 -15.39
CA ALA A 81 -1.43 69.42 -15.49
C ALA A 81 -0.46 69.15 -14.34
N ILE A 82 0.51 68.35 -14.71
CA ILE A 82 1.97 68.44 -14.49
C ILE A 82 2.49 68.09 -13.10
N ALA A 83 3.18 66.96 -13.07
CA ALA A 83 4.59 66.88 -12.66
C ALA A 83 5.16 65.52 -13.06
N ALA A 84 5.98 65.55 -14.10
CA ALA A 84 6.97 64.52 -14.37
C ALA A 84 8.12 64.71 -13.41
N VAL A 85 8.83 63.65 -13.12
CA VAL A 85 10.27 63.55 -12.96
C VAL A 85 10.72 62.75 -11.73
N LEU A 86 11.38 61.64 -12.07
CA LEU A 86 12.45 60.90 -11.41
C LEU A 86 12.12 59.90 -10.27
N GLY A 87 12.33 58.66 -10.64
CA GLY A 87 12.57 57.55 -9.71
C GLY A 87 12.60 56.20 -10.43
N ALA A 88 13.74 55.89 -11.05
CA ALA A 88 14.00 54.56 -11.62
C ALA A 88 14.01 53.50 -10.52
N GLY A 89 13.30 52.40 -10.74
CA GLY A 89 13.43 51.21 -9.90
C GLY A 89 12.26 50.26 -10.06
N ALA A 90 12.48 49.17 -10.82
CA ALA A 90 11.69 47.95 -10.89
C ALA A 90 10.25 48.10 -11.41
N GLY A 91 10.11 47.94 -12.74
CA GLY A 91 8.83 47.76 -13.40
C GLY A 91 8.26 46.38 -13.23
N VAL A 92 7.01 46.32 -12.87
CA VAL A 92 6.08 45.29 -13.35
C VAL A 92 4.87 46.07 -13.91
N GLY A 93 4.71 45.99 -15.22
CA GLY A 93 3.71 46.71 -15.95
C GLY A 93 2.30 46.30 -15.52
N SER A 94 1.59 47.26 -14.93
CA SER A 94 0.15 47.21 -14.79
C SER A 94 -0.49 47.57 -16.12
N TYR A 95 -0.98 46.60 -16.88
CA TYR A 95 -1.92 46.84 -17.96
C TYR A 95 -3.28 47.19 -17.35
N VAL A 96 -3.62 48.47 -17.34
CA VAL A 96 -4.99 48.92 -17.05
C VAL A 96 -5.78 48.77 -18.34
N PHE A 97 -6.64 47.76 -18.41
CA PHE A 97 -7.68 47.67 -19.43
C PHE A 97 -8.85 48.52 -18.97
N LEU A 98 -9.01 49.69 -19.60
CA LEU A 98 -10.23 50.50 -19.48
C LEU A 98 -11.29 49.91 -20.40
N ALA A 99 -12.12 49.01 -19.87
CA ALA A 99 -13.38 48.63 -20.45
C ALA A 99 -14.41 48.44 -19.33
N ASP A 100 -15.42 49.28 -19.36
CA ASP A 100 -16.70 49.20 -18.65
C ASP A 100 -16.75 48.72 -17.20
N GLY A 101 -16.66 49.66 -16.31
CA GLY A 101 -17.55 49.85 -15.17
C GLY A 101 -17.87 48.73 -14.19
N GLN A 102 -17.01 47.71 -14.03
CA GLN A 102 -17.09 46.79 -12.89
C GLN A 102 -15.69 46.57 -12.31
N THR A 103 -15.36 47.33 -11.27
CA THR A 103 -14.21 47.04 -10.45
C THR A 103 -14.54 45.81 -9.59
N ALA A 104 -14.23 44.61 -10.12
CA ALA A 104 -14.03 43.46 -9.26
C ALA A 104 -12.81 43.75 -8.38
N SER A 105 -12.99 43.82 -7.08
CA SER A 105 -11.86 43.87 -6.14
C SER A 105 -10.96 42.67 -6.45
N PRO A 106 -9.67 42.90 -6.73
CA PRO A 106 -8.77 41.77 -6.90
C PRO A 106 -8.82 40.94 -5.60
N LEU A 107 -9.02 39.62 -5.77
CA LEU A 107 -8.82 38.70 -4.68
C LEU A 107 -7.37 38.87 -4.21
N ASN A 108 -7.17 39.52 -3.08
CA ASN A 108 -5.89 39.56 -2.42
C ASN A 108 -5.56 38.15 -1.97
N VAL A 109 -4.93 37.38 -2.85
CA VAL A 109 -4.21 36.18 -2.46
C VAL A 109 -2.95 36.65 -1.77
N THR A 110 -3.05 36.89 -0.48
CA THR A 110 -1.86 37.08 0.37
C THR A 110 -1.10 35.77 0.32
N SER A 111 0.05 35.76 -0.37
CA SER A 111 1.03 34.70 -0.23
C SER A 111 1.51 34.77 1.23
N ALA A 112 0.84 34.05 2.13
CA ALA A 112 1.47 33.68 3.37
C ALA A 112 2.63 32.78 2.95
N ALA A 113 3.87 33.25 3.11
CA ALA A 113 5.01 32.37 3.04
C ALA A 113 4.70 31.19 3.99
N PRO A 114 4.77 29.94 3.52
CA PRO A 114 4.53 28.82 4.41
C PRO A 114 5.46 29.00 5.61
N PRO A 115 4.95 28.87 6.86
CA PRO A 115 5.80 28.93 8.01
C PRO A 115 6.93 27.94 7.79
N SER A 116 8.18 28.38 7.96
CA SER A 116 9.33 27.46 7.90
C SER A 116 8.99 26.29 8.81
N PRO A 117 8.94 25.05 8.30
CA PRO A 117 8.52 23.92 9.12
C PRO A 117 9.47 23.84 10.31
N THR A 118 8.91 23.99 11.50
CA THR A 118 9.61 23.59 12.72
C THR A 118 9.78 22.08 12.62
N LEU A 119 11.01 21.65 12.32
CA LEU A 119 11.37 20.35 11.78
C LEU A 119 11.25 19.16 12.75
N ASN A 120 10.33 19.17 13.72
CA ASN A 120 10.13 18.02 14.60
C ASN A 120 8.63 17.78 14.84
N GLY A 121 8.17 16.58 14.53
CA GLY A 121 6.88 16.07 14.95
C GLY A 121 5.66 16.51 14.12
N THR A 122 5.84 17.02 12.91
CA THR A 122 4.72 17.31 11.99
C THR A 122 4.77 16.45 10.73
N VAL A 123 3.61 16.18 10.12
CA VAL A 123 3.51 15.47 8.84
C VAL A 123 4.35 16.16 7.76
N THR A 124 4.29 17.49 7.68
CA THR A 124 5.08 18.29 6.72
C THR A 124 6.58 18.12 6.93
N ALA A 125 7.03 18.11 8.19
CA ALA A 125 8.44 17.93 8.52
C ALA A 125 8.93 16.51 8.19
N ALA A 126 8.12 15.50 8.50
CA ALA A 126 8.43 14.10 8.14
C ALA A 126 8.54 13.94 6.63
N ALA A 127 7.59 14.49 5.86
CA ALA A 127 7.60 14.48 4.40
C ALA A 127 8.86 15.14 3.84
N ALA A 128 9.16 16.39 4.23
CA ALA A 128 10.34 17.12 3.76
C ALA A 128 11.68 16.40 4.09
N LYS A 129 11.72 15.65 5.19
CA LYS A 129 12.93 14.90 5.58
C LYS A 129 13.18 13.69 4.71
N ILE A 130 12.12 12.98 4.29
CA ILE A 130 12.25 11.75 3.51
C ILE A 130 12.30 11.99 2.00
N GLU A 131 11.75 13.11 1.53
CA GLU A 131 11.67 13.49 0.12
C GLU A 131 12.99 13.25 -0.65
N PRO A 132 14.19 13.68 -0.15
CA PRO A 132 15.44 13.47 -0.87
C PRO A 132 15.87 11.98 -0.98
N SER A 133 15.24 11.10 -0.19
CA SER A 133 15.54 9.67 -0.18
C SER A 133 14.59 8.87 -1.06
N LEU A 134 13.49 9.48 -1.52
CA LEU A 134 12.46 8.80 -2.32
C LEU A 134 12.87 8.69 -3.78
N VAL A 135 12.47 7.59 -4.41
CA VAL A 135 12.65 7.38 -5.85
C VAL A 135 11.39 6.80 -6.47
N THR A 136 11.14 7.17 -7.74
CA THR A 136 10.21 6.48 -8.62
C THR A 136 10.94 5.34 -9.31
N ILE A 137 10.32 4.17 -9.37
CA ILE A 137 10.82 2.99 -10.07
C ILE A 137 9.86 2.68 -11.21
N ALA A 138 10.37 2.73 -12.43
CA ALA A 138 9.62 2.34 -13.62
C ALA A 138 10.26 1.07 -14.22
N VAL A 139 9.46 0.04 -14.36
CA VAL A 139 9.86 -1.23 -14.95
C VAL A 139 9.21 -1.38 -16.31
N GLN A 140 9.98 -1.78 -17.32
CA GLN A 140 9.50 -2.00 -18.66
C GLN A 140 9.99 -3.35 -19.20
N SER A 141 9.07 -4.21 -19.62
CA SER A 141 9.38 -5.52 -20.19
C SER A 141 8.29 -5.92 -21.20
N ASN A 142 8.68 -6.33 -22.41
CA ASN A 142 7.81 -6.89 -23.44
C ASN A 142 6.51 -6.09 -23.71
N GLY A 143 6.58 -4.74 -23.65
CA GLY A 143 5.43 -3.87 -23.88
C GLY A 143 4.50 -3.68 -22.68
N SER A 144 4.78 -4.31 -21.55
CA SER A 144 4.12 -4.07 -20.25
C SER A 144 5.02 -3.23 -19.36
N GLY A 145 4.43 -2.35 -18.56
CA GLY A 145 5.15 -1.50 -17.62
C GLY A 145 4.51 -1.54 -16.23
N ALA A 146 5.34 -1.43 -15.21
CA ALA A 146 4.92 -1.23 -13.83
C ALA A 146 5.60 0.03 -13.27
N ILE A 147 4.91 0.73 -12.38
CA ILE A 147 5.46 1.90 -11.68
C ILE A 147 5.23 1.69 -10.19
N GLY A 148 6.28 1.94 -9.41
CA GLY A 148 6.25 1.91 -7.97
C GLY A 148 7.23 2.91 -7.39
N SER A 149 7.42 2.82 -6.09
CA SER A 149 8.31 3.66 -5.31
C SER A 149 9.46 2.87 -4.72
N GLY A 150 10.48 3.57 -4.27
CA GLY A 150 11.57 3.01 -3.51
C GLY A 150 12.21 4.06 -2.63
N MET A 151 13.17 3.63 -1.84
CA MET A 151 13.95 4.52 -0.98
C MET A 151 15.44 4.17 -1.00
N VAL A 152 16.27 5.18 -1.02
CA VAL A 152 17.74 5.03 -0.99
C VAL A 152 18.16 4.51 0.38
N LEU A 153 18.92 3.39 0.40
CA LEU A 153 19.41 2.77 1.62
C LEU A 153 20.79 3.27 2.03
N ASP A 154 21.64 3.50 1.06
CA ASP A 154 23.04 3.90 1.29
C ASP A 154 23.58 4.79 0.16
N LYS A 155 24.83 5.24 0.32
CA LYS A 155 25.54 6.06 -0.67
C LYS A 155 26.12 5.26 -1.83
N ASP A 156 26.10 3.93 -1.73
CA ASP A 156 26.57 3.01 -2.78
C ASP A 156 25.51 2.75 -3.85
N GLY A 157 24.30 3.31 -3.67
CA GLY A 157 23.20 3.27 -4.63
C GLY A 157 22.24 2.11 -4.45
N HIS A 158 22.23 1.45 -3.30
CA HIS A 158 21.21 0.46 -2.98
C HIS A 158 19.88 1.14 -2.66
N ILE A 159 18.80 0.59 -3.22
CA ILE A 159 17.44 1.09 -3.10
C ILE A 159 16.54 -0.08 -2.69
N LEU A 160 15.75 0.11 -1.64
CA LEU A 160 14.74 -0.83 -1.20
C LEU A 160 13.40 -0.53 -1.87
N THR A 161 12.71 -1.57 -2.29
CA THR A 161 11.35 -1.52 -2.86
C THR A 161 10.61 -2.83 -2.61
N ASN A 162 9.38 -2.97 -3.09
CA ASN A 162 8.69 -4.26 -3.10
C ASN A 162 9.17 -5.17 -4.24
N ASN A 163 9.08 -6.48 -4.01
CA ASN A 163 9.40 -7.48 -5.04
C ASN A 163 8.46 -7.37 -6.24
N HIS A 164 7.15 -7.24 -6.02
CA HIS A 164 6.17 -7.13 -7.11
C HIS A 164 6.41 -5.91 -8.01
N VAL A 165 7.04 -4.84 -7.52
CA VAL A 165 7.40 -3.66 -8.33
C VAL A 165 8.44 -4.02 -9.38
N VAL A 166 9.40 -4.90 -9.07
CA VAL A 166 10.52 -5.24 -9.95
C VAL A 166 10.39 -6.61 -10.62
N ALA A 167 9.49 -7.47 -10.16
CA ALA A 167 9.29 -8.83 -10.67
C ALA A 167 9.01 -8.87 -12.17
N GLY A 168 8.27 -7.88 -12.70
CA GLY A 168 7.96 -7.75 -14.12
C GLY A 168 9.17 -7.47 -15.03
N ALA A 169 10.33 -7.11 -14.48
CA ALA A 169 11.53 -6.86 -15.28
C ALA A 169 12.06 -8.17 -15.92
N GLY A 170 12.01 -9.29 -15.18
CA GLY A 170 12.62 -10.54 -15.64
C GLY A 170 14.07 -10.33 -16.11
N ASP A 171 14.55 -11.24 -16.97
CA ASP A 171 15.93 -11.18 -17.50
C ASP A 171 16.12 -10.13 -18.61
N GLN A 172 15.04 -9.66 -19.24
CA GLN A 172 15.06 -8.81 -20.45
C GLN A 172 14.50 -7.41 -20.20
N GLY A 173 13.91 -7.15 -19.02
CA GLY A 173 13.31 -5.86 -18.70
C GLY A 173 14.34 -4.82 -18.25
N THR A 174 13.91 -3.57 -18.30
CA THR A 174 14.71 -2.43 -17.85
C THR A 174 14.06 -1.83 -16.62
N ILE A 175 14.85 -1.55 -15.61
CA ILE A 175 14.45 -0.83 -14.39
C ILE A 175 15.06 0.56 -14.46
N ALA A 176 14.22 1.58 -14.58
CA ALA A 176 14.63 2.98 -14.53
C ALA A 176 14.25 3.56 -13.16
N VAL A 177 15.18 4.25 -12.53
CA VAL A 177 15.01 4.93 -11.26
C VAL A 177 15.11 6.44 -11.48
N THR A 178 14.09 7.17 -11.07
CA THR A 178 14.08 8.64 -11.07
C THR A 178 14.17 9.14 -9.64
N PHE A 179 15.20 9.93 -9.36
CA PHE A 179 15.45 10.54 -8.05
C PHE A 179 14.64 11.83 -7.88
N HIS A 180 14.51 12.30 -6.64
CA HIS A 180 13.85 13.55 -6.27
C HIS A 180 14.31 14.76 -7.10
N ASN A 181 15.59 14.86 -7.43
CA ASN A 181 16.16 15.95 -8.24
C ASN A 181 15.92 15.82 -9.76
N GLY A 182 15.13 14.83 -10.20
CA GLY A 182 14.83 14.54 -11.61
C GLY A 182 15.91 13.74 -12.35
N THR A 183 17.01 13.40 -11.70
CA THR A 183 18.05 12.53 -12.28
C THR A 183 17.49 11.12 -12.47
N THR A 184 17.75 10.50 -13.62
CA THR A 184 17.33 9.13 -13.94
C THR A 184 18.55 8.24 -14.15
N ALA A 185 18.49 7.03 -13.58
CA ALA A 185 19.51 6.00 -13.74
C ALA A 185 18.88 4.62 -14.01
N THR A 186 19.63 3.75 -14.67
CA THR A 186 19.25 2.34 -14.81
C THR A 186 19.69 1.57 -13.58
N ALA A 187 18.81 0.71 -13.06
CA ALA A 187 19.10 -0.13 -11.92
C ALA A 187 19.21 -1.60 -12.31
N LYS A 188 19.92 -2.37 -11.47
CA LYS A 188 19.99 -3.84 -11.52
C LYS A 188 19.44 -4.41 -10.23
N VAL A 189 18.77 -5.55 -10.31
CA VAL A 189 18.32 -6.29 -9.13
C VAL A 189 19.55 -6.87 -8.43
N VAL A 190 19.71 -6.56 -7.14
CA VAL A 190 20.71 -7.14 -6.25
C VAL A 190 20.21 -8.46 -5.69
N GLY A 191 18.94 -8.49 -5.29
CA GLY A 191 18.27 -9.68 -4.80
C GLY A 191 16.81 -9.41 -4.49
N THR A 192 16.04 -10.50 -4.39
CA THR A 192 14.60 -10.48 -4.09
C THR A 192 14.25 -11.40 -2.94
N SER A 193 13.18 -11.10 -2.25
CA SER A 193 12.56 -11.93 -1.23
C SER A 193 11.05 -11.96 -1.50
N GLU A 194 10.61 -12.89 -2.36
CA GLU A 194 9.21 -13.05 -2.75
C GLU A 194 8.30 -13.25 -1.53
N SER A 195 8.73 -14.11 -0.60
CA SER A 195 7.97 -14.44 0.60
C SER A 195 7.78 -13.27 1.59
N ASN A 196 8.56 -12.19 1.46
CA ASN A 196 8.43 -10.96 2.23
C ASN A 196 8.02 -9.77 1.33
N ASP A 197 7.81 -9.99 0.04
CA ASP A 197 7.51 -8.96 -0.96
C ASP A 197 8.51 -7.78 -0.92
N LEU A 198 9.81 -8.08 -0.84
CA LEU A 198 10.88 -7.08 -0.78
C LEU A 198 11.93 -7.34 -1.87
N ALA A 199 12.53 -6.28 -2.38
CA ALA A 199 13.64 -6.33 -3.30
C ALA A 199 14.64 -5.20 -3.02
N VAL A 200 15.92 -5.48 -3.29
CA VAL A 200 16.97 -4.47 -3.36
C VAL A 200 17.44 -4.36 -4.81
N ILE A 201 17.46 -3.15 -5.32
CA ILE A 201 18.04 -2.80 -6.62
C ILE A 201 19.24 -1.87 -6.40
N LYS A 202 20.11 -1.79 -7.37
CA LYS A 202 21.30 -0.93 -7.31
C LYS A 202 21.42 -0.07 -8.57
N VAL A 203 21.72 1.20 -8.37
CA VAL A 203 22.14 2.15 -9.41
C VAL A 203 23.63 2.42 -9.30
N ASP A 204 24.28 2.59 -10.43
CA ASP A 204 25.70 2.95 -10.50
C ASP A 204 25.86 4.39 -11.04
N GLY A 205 26.93 5.08 -10.65
CA GLY A 205 27.31 6.39 -11.20
C GLY A 205 26.44 7.58 -10.76
N VAL A 206 25.66 7.43 -9.70
CA VAL A 206 24.88 8.51 -9.10
C VAL A 206 25.57 8.99 -7.82
N SER A 207 25.74 10.30 -7.67
CA SER A 207 26.29 10.96 -6.47
C SER A 207 25.19 11.67 -5.68
N ASP A 208 25.56 12.17 -4.51
CA ASP A 208 24.70 12.99 -3.63
C ASP A 208 23.42 12.29 -3.16
N LEU A 209 23.50 10.97 -3.00
CA LEU A 209 22.41 10.16 -2.48
C LEU A 209 22.16 10.44 -0.99
N ASN A 210 20.88 10.50 -0.62
CA ASN A 210 20.43 10.72 0.75
C ASN A 210 19.84 9.42 1.33
N PRO A 211 20.62 8.64 2.12
CA PRO A 211 20.11 7.42 2.73
C PRO A 211 19.00 7.72 3.74
N ILE A 212 17.93 6.91 3.69
CA ILE A 212 16.82 7.00 4.63
C ILE A 212 17.20 6.35 5.97
N THR A 213 16.57 6.79 7.06
CA THR A 213 16.79 6.20 8.39
C THR A 213 15.63 5.30 8.79
N PHE A 214 15.92 4.20 9.50
CA PHE A 214 14.93 3.27 10.01
C PHE A 214 14.71 3.47 11.51
N ALA A 215 13.45 3.33 11.95
CA ALA A 215 13.05 3.15 13.33
C ALA A 215 12.58 1.70 13.53
N LYS A 216 12.49 1.24 14.77
CA LYS A 216 12.01 -0.10 15.09
C LYS A 216 10.48 -0.16 15.03
N SER A 217 9.95 -0.98 14.15
CA SER A 217 8.50 -1.22 14.07
C SER A 217 7.95 -1.93 15.29
N SER A 218 8.76 -2.69 16.01
CA SER A 218 8.40 -3.36 17.26
C SER A 218 8.11 -2.41 18.43
N GLU A 219 8.50 -1.14 18.33
CA GLU A 219 8.24 -0.11 19.34
C GLU A 219 6.98 0.73 19.04
N LEU A 220 6.32 0.49 17.88
CA LEU A 220 5.11 1.20 17.49
C LEU A 220 3.91 0.86 18.39
N GLN A 221 3.05 1.86 18.56
CA GLN A 221 1.79 1.71 19.28
C GLN A 221 0.60 2.03 18.37
N VAL A 222 -0.51 1.32 18.56
CA VAL A 222 -1.79 1.63 17.92
C VAL A 222 -2.21 3.06 18.29
N GLY A 223 -2.64 3.83 17.30
CA GLY A 223 -2.97 5.25 17.43
C GLY A 223 -1.79 6.20 17.15
N GLN A 224 -0.56 5.70 17.01
CA GLN A 224 0.60 6.52 16.66
C GLN A 224 0.46 7.06 15.23
N THR A 225 0.70 8.36 15.05
CA THR A 225 0.64 9.00 13.73
C THR A 225 1.77 8.50 12.84
N VAL A 226 1.43 8.17 11.59
CA VAL A 226 2.37 7.75 10.54
C VAL A 226 2.10 8.50 9.25
N VAL A 227 3.12 8.58 8.41
CA VAL A 227 3.10 9.25 7.11
C VAL A 227 3.53 8.24 6.06
N ALA A 228 2.67 7.97 5.10
CA ALA A 228 3.00 7.15 3.95
C ALA A 228 3.42 8.05 2.78
N ALA A 229 4.50 7.71 2.14
CA ALA A 229 4.99 8.42 0.95
C ALA A 229 5.24 7.46 -0.20
N GLY A 230 5.16 8.00 -1.41
CA GLY A 230 5.49 7.33 -2.64
C GLY A 230 5.68 8.34 -3.74
N ALA A 231 6.18 7.89 -4.86
CA ALA A 231 6.40 8.71 -6.06
C ALA A 231 5.62 8.13 -7.25
N PRO A 232 4.27 8.12 -7.19
CA PRO A 232 3.44 7.50 -8.21
C PRO A 232 3.56 8.24 -9.55
N LEU A 233 3.59 7.48 -10.66
CA LEU A 233 3.47 7.97 -12.04
C LEU A 233 4.58 8.93 -12.54
N GLY A 234 5.74 8.99 -11.85
CA GLY A 234 6.79 9.95 -12.24
C GLY A 234 6.39 11.42 -12.09
N LEU A 235 5.25 11.67 -11.43
CA LEU A 235 4.76 12.98 -11.01
C LEU A 235 5.17 13.19 -9.56
N SER A 236 5.15 14.46 -9.13
CA SER A 236 5.49 14.87 -7.76
C SER A 236 4.97 13.88 -6.69
N GLU A 237 5.81 13.64 -5.73
CA GLU A 237 5.62 12.76 -4.58
C GLU A 237 4.21 12.88 -3.99
N SER A 238 3.63 11.75 -3.64
CA SER A 238 2.37 11.68 -2.93
C SER A 238 2.62 11.35 -1.47
N VAL A 239 2.10 12.18 -0.58
CA VAL A 239 2.19 12.01 0.86
C VAL A 239 0.79 11.90 1.43
N THR A 240 0.56 10.87 2.22
CA THR A 240 -0.68 10.69 2.98
C THR A 240 -0.35 10.47 4.45
N SER A 241 -1.27 10.79 5.34
CA SER A 241 -1.08 10.60 6.79
C SER A 241 -2.25 9.86 7.39
N GLY A 242 -1.98 9.13 8.45
CA GLY A 242 -2.94 8.37 9.21
C GLY A 242 -2.32 7.92 10.53
N ILE A 243 -2.84 6.84 11.08
CA ILE A 243 -2.35 6.23 12.32
C ILE A 243 -2.00 4.76 12.10
N VAL A 244 -1.25 4.19 13.01
CA VAL A 244 -1.10 2.75 13.14
C VAL A 244 -2.43 2.19 13.68
N SER A 245 -3.17 1.46 12.84
CA SER A 245 -4.44 0.84 13.21
C SER A 245 -4.25 -0.55 13.86
N ASN A 246 -3.17 -1.25 13.46
CA ASN A 246 -2.73 -2.53 14.04
C ASN A 246 -1.24 -2.71 13.80
N THR A 247 -0.52 -3.30 14.77
CA THR A 247 0.94 -3.50 14.67
C THR A 247 1.35 -4.86 14.13
N ALA A 248 0.42 -5.81 14.00
CA ALA A 248 0.75 -7.20 13.61
C ALA A 248 -0.45 -7.92 12.96
N ARG A 249 -0.94 -7.42 11.83
CA ARG A 249 -2.01 -8.07 11.07
C ARG A 249 -1.40 -9.12 10.13
N PRO A 250 -1.74 -10.42 10.24
CA PRO A 250 -1.36 -11.37 9.22
C PRO A 250 -1.99 -11.01 7.88
N VAL A 251 -1.18 -10.94 6.83
CA VAL A 251 -1.63 -10.65 5.47
C VAL A 251 -0.93 -11.55 4.47
N ARG A 252 -1.63 -11.84 3.37
CA ARG A 252 -1.07 -12.39 2.15
C ARG A 252 -0.96 -11.30 1.10
N SER A 253 0.12 -11.27 0.37
CA SER A 253 0.35 -10.35 -0.73
C SER A 253 1.25 -10.97 -1.80
N GLY A 254 1.64 -10.20 -2.81
CA GLY A 254 2.37 -10.68 -3.97
C GLY A 254 1.43 -11.16 -5.08
N ASP A 255 1.93 -11.21 -6.32
CA ASP A 255 1.14 -11.54 -7.51
C ASP A 255 0.49 -12.93 -7.43
N ASN A 256 1.12 -13.87 -6.72
CA ASN A 256 0.65 -15.24 -6.52
C ASN A 256 0.16 -15.51 -5.07
N ASN A 257 -0.01 -14.49 -4.24
CA ASN A 257 -0.31 -14.63 -2.80
C ASN A 257 0.72 -15.46 -2.02
N ASP A 258 1.99 -15.42 -2.39
CA ASP A 258 3.09 -16.20 -1.82
C ASP A 258 3.82 -15.48 -0.68
N ALA A 259 3.71 -14.15 -0.62
CA ALA A 259 4.18 -13.37 0.52
C ALA A 259 3.19 -13.47 1.69
N VAL A 260 3.68 -13.93 2.84
CA VAL A 260 2.91 -14.03 4.10
C VAL A 260 3.73 -13.42 5.22
N TYR A 261 3.26 -12.31 5.79
CA TYR A 261 3.96 -11.58 6.84
C TYR A 261 3.00 -10.89 7.81
N LEU A 262 3.50 -10.51 8.99
CA LEU A 262 2.77 -9.62 9.91
C LEU A 262 2.90 -8.19 9.40
N ALA A 263 1.81 -7.60 8.93
CA ALA A 263 1.79 -6.23 8.45
C ALA A 263 1.47 -5.23 9.56
N LEU A 264 2.03 -4.03 9.43
CA LEU A 264 1.47 -2.84 10.04
C LEU A 264 0.21 -2.46 9.26
N GLN A 265 -0.91 -2.26 9.94
CA GLN A 265 -2.13 -1.72 9.33
C GLN A 265 -2.21 -0.22 9.63
N THR A 266 -2.59 0.57 8.63
CA THR A 266 -2.79 2.02 8.74
C THR A 266 -4.02 2.47 7.95
N ASP A 267 -4.63 3.56 8.35
CA ASP A 267 -5.67 4.26 7.59
C ASP A 267 -5.09 5.36 6.67
N ALA A 268 -3.77 5.62 6.73
CA ALA A 268 -3.10 6.40 5.70
C ALA A 268 -3.38 5.78 4.32
N ALA A 269 -3.73 6.61 3.34
CA ALA A 269 -4.11 6.11 2.02
C ALA A 269 -2.91 5.49 1.28
N ILE A 270 -2.88 4.16 1.21
CA ILE A 270 -1.95 3.39 0.39
C ILE A 270 -2.66 3.03 -0.92
N ASN A 271 -2.15 3.52 -2.03
CA ASN A 271 -2.70 3.30 -3.37
C ASN A 271 -1.61 2.79 -4.31
N PRO A 272 -1.96 2.23 -5.49
CA PRO A 272 -1.00 1.89 -6.52
C PRO A 272 -0.05 3.05 -6.82
N GLY A 273 1.26 2.76 -6.82
CA GLY A 273 2.33 3.74 -6.93
C GLY A 273 3.02 4.06 -5.60
N ASN A 274 2.36 3.92 -4.45
CA ASN A 274 3.01 4.02 -3.14
C ASN A 274 3.77 2.75 -2.75
N SER A 275 3.50 1.62 -3.40
CA SER A 275 4.20 0.33 -3.17
C SER A 275 5.70 0.49 -3.26
N GLY A 276 6.43 -0.02 -2.27
CA GLY A 276 7.88 0.09 -2.14
C GLY A 276 8.37 1.39 -1.51
N GLY A 277 7.50 2.40 -1.37
CA GLY A 277 7.79 3.63 -0.63
C GLY A 277 7.70 3.44 0.89
N PRO A 278 8.20 4.40 1.68
CA PRO A 278 8.22 4.31 3.14
C PRO A 278 6.89 4.65 3.79
N LEU A 279 6.57 3.95 4.88
CA LEU A 279 5.73 4.41 5.97
C LEU A 279 6.66 4.91 7.08
N VAL A 280 6.55 6.18 7.49
CA VAL A 280 7.46 6.79 8.46
C VAL A 280 6.73 7.31 9.69
N ASP A 281 7.45 7.46 10.79
CA ASP A 281 6.98 8.21 11.96
C ASP A 281 7.10 9.75 11.73
N LEU A 282 6.66 10.54 12.67
CA LEU A 282 6.74 12.02 12.58
C LEU A 282 8.19 12.55 12.65
N ASN A 283 9.17 11.72 12.96
CA ASN A 283 10.60 12.06 12.86
C ASN A 283 11.18 11.77 11.48
N GLY A 284 10.37 11.23 10.54
CA GLY A 284 10.80 10.81 9.21
C GLY A 284 11.69 9.56 9.23
N ALA A 285 11.53 8.69 10.24
CA ALA A 285 12.20 7.41 10.29
C ALA A 285 11.25 6.30 9.81
N VAL A 286 11.74 5.41 8.96
CA VAL A 286 10.95 4.32 8.36
C VAL A 286 10.50 3.34 9.43
N VAL A 287 9.21 3.14 9.56
CA VAL A 287 8.58 2.14 10.41
C VAL A 287 7.99 0.98 9.60
N GLY A 288 7.83 1.16 8.28
CA GLY A 288 7.36 0.10 7.38
C GLY A 288 7.55 0.44 5.90
N ILE A 289 7.31 -0.55 5.04
CA ILE A 289 7.35 -0.42 3.58
C ILE A 289 5.93 -0.59 3.05
N ASN A 290 5.38 0.41 2.40
CA ASN A 290 4.02 0.40 1.85
C ASN A 290 3.83 -0.75 0.85
N SER A 291 2.73 -1.50 0.97
CA SER A 291 2.36 -2.54 0.01
C SER A 291 0.88 -2.39 -0.36
N SER A 292 0.59 -2.00 -1.60
CA SER A 292 -0.78 -1.74 -2.08
C SER A 292 -1.52 -3.02 -2.51
N ILE A 293 -0.83 -4.15 -2.67
CA ILE A 293 -1.43 -5.43 -3.12
C ILE A 293 -2.25 -6.10 -2.01
N ALA A 294 -1.97 -5.78 -0.74
CA ALA A 294 -2.73 -6.33 0.37
C ALA A 294 -4.13 -5.69 0.56
N SER A 295 -4.56 -4.84 -0.36
CA SER A 295 -5.91 -4.26 -0.33
C SER A 295 -6.93 -5.25 -0.90
N THR A 296 -8.04 -5.40 -0.18
CA THR A 296 -9.11 -6.36 -0.46
C THR A 296 -9.65 -6.33 -1.90
N SER A 297 -9.79 -7.53 -2.46
CA SER A 297 -10.63 -7.98 -3.59
C SER A 297 -11.18 -6.95 -4.58
N SER A 298 -10.92 -7.22 -5.86
CA SER A 298 -11.54 -6.60 -7.03
C SER A 298 -13.04 -6.35 -6.82
N GLY A 299 -13.48 -5.11 -7.00
CA GLY A 299 -14.90 -4.81 -7.09
C GLY A 299 -15.56 -5.55 -8.26
N PRO A 300 -16.91 -5.65 -8.29
CA PRO A 300 -17.65 -6.37 -9.34
C PRO A 300 -17.34 -5.92 -10.78
N ASP A 301 -16.76 -4.74 -10.95
CA ASP A 301 -16.46 -4.13 -12.25
C ASP A 301 -14.98 -4.23 -12.70
N GLY A 302 -14.16 -5.05 -12.02
CA GLY A 302 -12.75 -5.29 -12.42
C GLY A 302 -11.83 -4.07 -12.28
N GLY A 303 -12.28 -2.95 -11.69
CA GLY A 303 -11.46 -1.79 -11.34
C GLY A 303 -10.65 -2.09 -10.07
N GLN A 304 -9.40 -1.65 -10.02
CA GLN A 304 -8.65 -1.68 -8.76
C GLN A 304 -9.36 -0.76 -7.75
N PRO A 305 -9.83 -1.28 -6.62
CA PRO A 305 -10.48 -0.45 -5.61
C PRO A 305 -9.45 0.55 -5.05
N GLY A 306 -9.83 1.81 -4.96
CA GLY A 306 -9.06 2.80 -4.21
C GLY A 306 -9.01 2.43 -2.72
N ASN A 307 -8.13 3.08 -1.97
CA ASN A 307 -7.99 2.88 -0.53
C ASN A 307 -9.32 3.15 0.19
N ILE A 308 -9.76 2.19 1.01
CA ILE A 308 -11.00 2.24 1.80
C ILE A 308 -10.73 2.54 3.30
N GLY A 309 -9.57 3.10 3.64
CA GLY A 309 -9.13 3.30 5.02
C GLY A 309 -8.40 2.09 5.62
N ILE A 310 -7.98 1.14 4.77
CA ILE A 310 -7.20 -0.04 5.17
C ILE A 310 -5.99 -0.12 4.24
N GLY A 311 -4.82 0.22 4.77
CA GLY A 311 -3.52 0.09 4.12
C GLY A 311 -2.62 -0.83 4.92
N PHE A 312 -1.63 -1.43 4.27
CA PHE A 312 -0.69 -2.33 4.89
C PHE A 312 0.75 -1.94 4.55
N ALA A 313 1.65 -2.17 5.51
CA ALA A 313 3.07 -1.97 5.31
C ALA A 313 3.87 -3.13 5.95
N ILE A 314 4.95 -3.54 5.30
CA ILE A 314 5.89 -4.54 5.81
C ILE A 314 6.69 -3.88 6.94
N PRO A 315 6.77 -4.46 8.15
CA PRO A 315 7.45 -3.84 9.29
C PRO A 315 8.93 -3.56 9.01
N SER A 316 9.42 -2.42 9.47
CA SER A 316 10.81 -2.00 9.27
C SER A 316 11.85 -2.97 9.84
N ASP A 317 11.56 -3.65 10.96
CA ASP A 317 12.46 -4.65 11.54
C ASP A 317 12.68 -5.84 10.58
N VAL A 318 11.63 -6.27 9.86
CA VAL A 318 11.74 -7.30 8.82
C VAL A 318 12.42 -6.73 7.59
N ALA A 319 12.02 -5.54 7.15
CA ALA A 319 12.54 -4.91 5.93
C ALA A 319 14.04 -4.64 6.01
N ALA A 320 14.52 -4.10 7.13
CA ALA A 320 15.95 -3.83 7.33
C ALA A 320 16.78 -5.12 7.36
N ARG A 321 16.29 -6.18 8.02
CA ARG A 321 16.94 -7.50 8.02
C ARG A 321 17.03 -8.07 6.62
N VAL A 322 15.91 -8.14 5.90
CA VAL A 322 15.86 -8.68 4.54
C VAL A 322 16.75 -7.86 3.59
N ALA A 323 16.68 -6.53 3.65
CA ALA A 323 17.53 -5.66 2.82
C ALA A 323 19.02 -5.92 3.06
N ASN A 324 19.46 -6.05 4.33
CA ASN A 324 20.83 -6.38 4.66
C ASN A 324 21.26 -7.74 4.11
N ASP A 325 20.40 -8.76 4.24
CA ASP A 325 20.66 -10.09 3.68
C ASP A 325 20.82 -10.02 2.15
N LEU A 326 19.93 -9.31 1.46
CA LEU A 326 19.97 -9.14 0.00
C LEU A 326 21.23 -8.38 -0.46
N ILE A 327 21.64 -7.33 0.24
CA ILE A 327 22.87 -6.57 -0.09
C ILE A 327 24.10 -7.45 0.11
N THR A 328 24.17 -8.23 1.19
CA THR A 328 25.39 -8.97 1.56
C THR A 328 25.53 -10.30 0.82
N THR A 329 24.42 -10.99 0.56
CA THR A 329 24.43 -12.36 0.02
C THR A 329 23.64 -12.54 -1.28
N GLY A 330 22.88 -11.54 -1.70
CA GLY A 330 21.93 -11.61 -2.82
C GLY A 330 20.67 -12.44 -2.51
N LYS A 331 20.53 -12.97 -1.30
CA LYS A 331 19.43 -13.86 -0.91
C LYS A 331 19.01 -13.58 0.53
N SER A 332 17.73 -13.72 0.80
CA SER A 332 17.17 -13.69 2.16
C SER A 332 16.57 -15.04 2.53
N SER A 333 16.70 -15.42 3.78
CA SER A 333 16.14 -16.64 4.32
C SER A 333 15.05 -16.34 5.36
N ASN A 334 14.01 -17.17 5.40
CA ASN A 334 12.97 -17.08 6.40
C ASN A 334 13.22 -18.05 7.55
N ALA A 335 12.72 -17.67 8.73
CA ALA A 335 12.66 -18.59 9.85
C ALA A 335 11.55 -19.62 9.65
N GLN A 336 11.74 -20.84 10.19
CA GLN A 336 10.75 -21.91 10.18
C GLN A 336 10.70 -22.65 11.50
N LEU A 337 9.50 -23.15 11.83
CA LEU A 337 9.29 -24.06 12.98
C LEU A 337 9.63 -25.52 12.66
N GLY A 338 9.65 -25.92 11.39
CA GLY A 338 9.82 -27.30 10.98
C GLY A 338 8.57 -28.13 11.27
N VAL A 339 7.40 -27.62 10.88
CA VAL A 339 6.09 -28.28 11.03
C VAL A 339 5.32 -28.24 9.71
N GLN A 340 4.42 -29.21 9.54
CA GLN A 340 3.36 -29.16 8.55
C GLN A 340 2.05 -28.85 9.27
N LEU A 341 1.24 -27.96 8.70
CA LEU A 341 -0.01 -27.54 9.34
C LEU A 341 -1.16 -28.45 8.93
N SER A 342 -2.05 -28.75 9.89
CA SER A 342 -3.29 -29.48 9.63
C SER A 342 -4.39 -28.46 9.38
N GLY A 343 -4.85 -28.33 8.15
CA GLY A 343 -6.00 -27.50 7.82
C GLY A 343 -5.89 -26.86 6.45
N SER A 344 -7.04 -26.56 5.84
CA SER A 344 -7.13 -25.69 4.69
C SER A 344 -6.85 -24.25 5.13
N ASP A 345 -6.34 -23.43 4.22
CA ASP A 345 -6.14 -21.98 4.37
C ASP A 345 -7.48 -21.28 4.65
N SER A 346 -7.99 -21.41 5.87
CA SER A 346 -9.17 -20.68 6.30
C SER A 346 -8.72 -19.28 6.73
N GLU A 347 -9.09 -18.28 5.94
CA GLU A 347 -8.87 -16.86 6.26
C GLU A 347 -9.66 -16.42 7.50
N LEU A 348 -10.67 -17.20 7.90
CA LEU A 348 -11.50 -16.88 9.05
C LEU A 348 -10.91 -17.54 10.30
N PRO A 349 -10.75 -16.78 11.40
CA PRO A 349 -10.32 -17.33 12.69
C PRO A 349 -11.42 -18.23 13.26
N THR A 350 -11.40 -19.51 12.87
CA THR A 350 -12.39 -20.51 13.31
C THR A 350 -11.96 -21.23 14.57
N SER A 351 -10.74 -21.03 15.04
CA SER A 351 -10.15 -21.70 16.19
C SER A 351 -9.37 -20.77 17.10
N THR A 352 -9.09 -21.23 18.32
CA THR A 352 -8.24 -20.53 19.28
C THR A 352 -6.74 -20.70 18.98
N GLY A 353 -6.39 -21.33 17.85
CA GLY A 353 -4.99 -21.59 17.47
C GLY A 353 -4.89 -22.47 16.21
N VAL A 354 -3.67 -22.80 15.81
CA VAL A 354 -3.34 -23.59 14.62
C VAL A 354 -2.84 -24.97 15.03
N ALA A 355 -3.53 -26.03 14.57
CA ALA A 355 -3.13 -27.41 14.85
C ALA A 355 -1.93 -27.82 13.99
N LEU A 356 -0.94 -28.44 14.61
CA LEU A 356 0.22 -29.02 13.94
C LEU A 356 -0.14 -30.40 13.36
N GLY A 357 0.00 -30.58 12.04
CA GLY A 357 -0.22 -31.88 11.37
C GLY A 357 0.94 -32.81 11.55
N GLN A 358 2.13 -32.38 11.17
CA GLN A 358 3.36 -33.12 11.35
C GLN A 358 4.44 -32.21 11.93
N VAL A 359 5.33 -32.84 12.71
CA VAL A 359 6.55 -32.19 13.19
C VAL A 359 7.73 -32.88 12.52
N VAL A 360 8.58 -32.09 11.85
CA VAL A 360 9.75 -32.62 11.15
C VAL A 360 10.77 -33.16 12.17
N SER A 361 11.12 -34.44 12.07
CA SER A 361 12.07 -35.06 12.97
C SER A 361 13.43 -34.37 12.92
N GLY A 362 14.00 -34.04 14.08
CA GLY A 362 15.23 -33.27 14.22
C GLY A 362 15.09 -31.79 13.90
N GLY A 363 13.89 -31.34 13.52
CA GLY A 363 13.60 -29.92 13.27
C GLY A 363 13.46 -29.08 14.56
N PRO A 364 13.28 -27.75 14.43
CA PRO A 364 13.15 -26.84 15.56
C PRO A 364 12.05 -27.24 16.56
N ALA A 365 10.84 -27.49 16.05
CA ALA A 365 9.67 -27.85 16.84
C ALA A 365 9.90 -29.20 17.59
N ASP A 366 10.46 -30.22 16.91
CA ASP A 366 10.77 -31.54 17.49
C ASP A 366 11.78 -31.40 18.62
N LYS A 367 12.87 -30.67 18.38
CA LYS A 367 13.90 -30.41 19.40
C LYS A 367 13.38 -29.73 20.65
N ALA A 368 12.37 -28.87 20.48
CA ALA A 368 11.71 -28.17 21.56
C ALA A 368 10.63 -28.99 22.27
N GLY A 369 10.22 -30.16 21.71
CA GLY A 369 9.22 -31.04 22.30
C GLY A 369 7.77 -30.77 21.86
N LEU A 370 7.56 -30.02 20.79
CA LEU A 370 6.25 -29.91 20.12
C LEU A 370 5.92 -31.22 19.40
N ARG A 371 4.65 -31.53 19.25
CA ARG A 371 4.14 -32.79 18.68
C ARG A 371 3.02 -32.53 17.68
N ALA A 372 2.79 -33.48 16.79
CA ALA A 372 1.59 -33.52 15.98
C ALA A 372 0.34 -33.50 16.89
N GLY A 373 -0.67 -32.71 16.52
CA GLY A 373 -1.87 -32.48 17.30
C GLY A 373 -1.80 -31.31 18.30
N ASP A 374 -0.61 -30.79 18.61
CA ASP A 374 -0.52 -29.54 19.39
C ASP A 374 -1.17 -28.38 18.65
N THR A 375 -1.95 -27.57 19.35
CA THR A 375 -2.58 -26.37 18.79
C THR A 375 -1.80 -25.13 19.25
N VAL A 376 -1.02 -24.54 18.34
CA VAL A 376 -0.25 -23.31 18.62
C VAL A 376 -1.18 -22.11 18.68
N THR A 377 -1.13 -21.38 19.78
CA THR A 377 -1.98 -20.21 20.05
C THR A 377 -1.23 -18.87 19.98
N LYS A 378 0.10 -18.90 20.26
CA LYS A 378 0.96 -17.69 20.21
C LYS A 378 2.39 -18.01 19.83
N ILE A 379 3.03 -17.04 19.17
CA ILE A 379 4.50 -16.92 19.09
C ILE A 379 4.90 -15.59 19.74
N ASN A 380 5.60 -15.65 20.86
CA ASN A 380 5.86 -14.51 21.73
C ASN A 380 4.54 -13.76 22.07
N SER A 381 4.42 -12.49 21.65
CA SER A 381 3.21 -11.67 21.84
C SER A 381 2.16 -11.83 20.73
N PHE A 382 2.49 -12.51 19.62
CA PHE A 382 1.60 -12.59 18.46
C PHE A 382 0.63 -13.76 18.58
N ASP A 383 -0.67 -13.48 18.52
CA ASP A 383 -1.72 -14.51 18.45
C ASP A 383 -1.67 -15.22 17.09
N THR A 384 -1.79 -16.55 17.10
CA THR A 384 -1.75 -17.39 15.90
C THR A 384 -3.10 -18.10 15.72
N THR A 385 -4.11 -17.36 15.28
CA THR A 385 -5.49 -17.88 15.11
C THR A 385 -5.75 -18.45 13.72
N THR A 386 -4.83 -18.22 12.76
CA THR A 386 -4.91 -18.70 11.39
C THR A 386 -3.57 -19.29 10.95
N THR A 387 -3.59 -20.14 9.93
CA THR A 387 -2.37 -20.70 9.30
C THR A 387 -1.41 -19.57 8.89
N ASP A 388 -1.93 -18.54 8.22
CA ASP A 388 -1.14 -17.35 7.84
C ASP A 388 -0.59 -16.61 9.05
N GLY A 389 -1.37 -16.50 10.13
CA GLY A 389 -0.91 -15.94 11.39
C GLY A 389 0.29 -16.66 11.98
N LEU A 390 0.30 -18.00 11.97
CA LEU A 390 1.42 -18.80 12.44
C LEU A 390 2.65 -18.66 11.54
N ILE A 391 2.47 -18.71 10.21
CA ILE A 391 3.54 -18.51 9.23
C ILE A 391 4.14 -17.11 9.38
N ALA A 392 3.30 -16.09 9.38
CA ALA A 392 3.71 -14.68 9.49
C ALA A 392 4.45 -14.38 10.79
N ALA A 393 3.94 -14.89 11.94
CA ALA A 393 4.57 -14.73 13.24
C ALA A 393 5.94 -15.44 13.31
N THR A 394 6.08 -16.58 12.64
CA THR A 394 7.37 -17.30 12.55
C THR A 394 8.38 -16.51 11.70
N ARG A 395 7.96 -16.03 10.51
CA ARG A 395 8.82 -15.30 9.57
C ARG A 395 9.21 -13.89 10.04
N PHE A 396 8.48 -13.33 11.00
CA PHE A 396 8.83 -12.04 11.61
C PHE A 396 10.23 -12.07 12.23
N TYR A 397 10.64 -13.20 12.82
CA TYR A 397 11.94 -13.38 13.45
C TYR A 397 13.01 -13.84 12.45
N ALA A 398 14.27 -13.58 12.77
CA ALA A 398 15.40 -14.10 12.00
C ALA A 398 15.55 -15.61 12.23
N PRO A 399 16.07 -16.38 11.27
CA PRO A 399 16.55 -17.73 11.51
C PRO A 399 17.54 -17.77 12.68
N GLY A 400 17.47 -18.80 13.51
CA GLY A 400 18.29 -18.93 14.73
C GLY A 400 17.77 -18.18 15.96
N SER A 401 16.74 -17.33 15.81
CA SER A 401 16.11 -16.66 16.96
C SER A 401 15.38 -17.67 17.85
N THR A 402 15.44 -17.46 19.16
CA THR A 402 14.65 -18.25 20.12
C THR A 402 13.36 -17.49 20.44
N VAL A 403 12.22 -18.14 20.23
CA VAL A 403 10.88 -17.61 20.46
C VAL A 403 10.10 -18.48 21.43
N LYS A 404 9.18 -17.88 22.19
CA LYS A 404 8.24 -18.59 23.05
C LYS A 404 7.05 -19.04 22.23
N VAL A 405 6.83 -20.34 22.10
CA VAL A 405 5.66 -20.92 21.45
C VAL A 405 4.69 -21.35 22.52
N THR A 406 3.52 -20.73 22.56
CA THR A 406 2.42 -21.14 23.45
C THR A 406 1.47 -22.03 22.67
N PHE A 407 1.12 -23.17 23.25
CA PHE A 407 0.28 -24.18 22.60
C PHE A 407 -0.62 -24.89 23.61
N VAL A 408 -1.66 -25.55 23.12
CA VAL A 408 -2.55 -26.43 23.86
C VAL A 408 -2.37 -27.83 23.33
N ARG A 409 -2.15 -28.80 24.24
CA ARG A 409 -2.05 -30.23 23.93
C ARG A 409 -3.24 -30.97 24.51
N ASP A 410 -3.92 -31.78 23.69
CA ASP A 410 -5.05 -32.63 24.07
C ASP A 410 -6.18 -31.88 24.82
N GLY A 411 -6.42 -30.63 24.48
CA GLY A 411 -7.43 -29.79 25.12
C GLY A 411 -7.09 -29.37 26.56
N GLY A 412 -5.85 -29.61 27.02
CA GLY A 412 -5.37 -29.22 28.35
C GLY A 412 -5.12 -27.74 28.54
N ALA A 413 -4.44 -27.35 29.61
CA ALA A 413 -4.02 -25.99 29.87
C ALA A 413 -2.94 -25.53 28.87
N PRO A 414 -2.87 -24.22 28.53
CA PRO A 414 -1.80 -23.68 27.71
C PRO A 414 -0.42 -23.95 28.29
N GLN A 415 0.51 -24.36 27.47
CA GLN A 415 1.92 -24.61 27.78
C GLN A 415 2.78 -23.69 26.90
N THR A 416 4.00 -23.39 27.35
CA THR A 416 4.95 -22.57 26.59
C THR A 416 6.31 -23.26 26.54
N LEU A 417 6.91 -23.30 25.37
CA LEU A 417 8.25 -23.82 25.11
C LEU A 417 9.09 -22.75 24.41
N ASP A 418 10.38 -22.75 24.71
CA ASP A 418 11.35 -21.95 23.95
C ASP A 418 11.79 -22.76 22.73
N VAL A 419 11.60 -22.21 21.54
CA VAL A 419 11.92 -22.85 20.26
C VAL A 419 12.96 -21.99 19.53
N THR A 420 14.12 -22.57 19.23
CA THR A 420 15.10 -21.92 18.34
C THR A 420 14.72 -22.22 16.90
N LEU A 421 14.32 -21.17 16.16
CA LEU A 421 13.84 -21.27 14.79
C LEU A 421 14.93 -21.74 13.82
N GLY A 422 14.57 -22.57 12.87
CA GLY A 422 15.44 -23.01 11.78
C GLY A 422 15.43 -22.03 10.61
N THR A 423 16.19 -22.36 9.57
CA THR A 423 16.24 -21.65 8.28
C THR A 423 15.41 -22.42 7.26
N ALA A 424 14.50 -21.70 6.54
CA ALA A 424 13.73 -22.24 5.43
C ALA A 424 14.54 -22.15 4.13
#